data_bf15cf72f298b020a95742c90dc1f417
#
_entry.id   bf15cf72f298b020a95742c90dc1f417
#
_cell.length_a   1.000
_cell.length_b   1.000
_cell.length_c   1.000
_cell.angle_alpha   90.00
_cell.angle_beta   90.00
_cell.angle_gamma   90.00
#
_symmetry.space_group_name_H-M   'P 1'
#
loop_
_entity.id
_entity.type
_entity.pdbx_description
1 polymer ?
#
loop_
_entity_poly.entity_id
_entity_poly.type
_entity_poly.pdbx_seq_one_letter_code
_entity_poly.pdbx_strand_id
1 'polypeptide(L)'
;ITSGKLPAAATGSVTVKLNTSMVMLPKEPMQPRLADERVGFFQNPVTEFSDEQQVTSRGAIIQRYRLEPKDPERYRRGQLTEPKRPIVYYIDPATPKKWIPYLKAGVNDWNVAFEAAGFKNAIIAKEWPDDPTMSLDDARYSVLRYLPSETENAYGPRIVDPRSGEIMESHICWYHNVMNLLKKWYMVQCGPLDKRAQSM
;
A
#
# COMPACT_ATOMS: atom_id res chain seq x y z
N ILE A 1 -8.34 13.60 -16.99
CA ILE A 1 -7.23 13.02 -17.76
C ILE A 1 -6.81 14.02 -18.80
N THR A 2 -5.57 14.42 -18.80
CA THR A 2 -4.95 15.28 -19.81
C THR A 2 -3.99 14.47 -20.68
N SER A 3 -3.87 14.83 -21.94
CA SER A 3 -2.88 14.25 -22.85
C SER A 3 -1.86 15.32 -23.27
N GLY A 4 -0.64 14.90 -23.45
CA GLY A 4 0.46 15.79 -23.86
C GLY A 4 1.54 15.04 -24.61
N LYS A 5 2.55 15.76 -25.06
CA LYS A 5 3.74 15.20 -25.72
C LYS A 5 4.95 15.44 -24.84
N LEU A 6 5.76 14.41 -24.64
CA LEU A 6 7.05 14.51 -23.95
C LEU A 6 8.19 14.16 -24.91
N PRO A 7 9.38 14.74 -24.73
CA PRO A 7 10.57 14.34 -25.47
C PRO A 7 10.86 12.85 -25.24
N ALA A 8 11.23 12.15 -26.31
CA ALA A 8 11.66 10.74 -26.24
C ALA A 8 12.91 10.56 -27.11
N ALA A 9 13.93 9.88 -26.57
CA ALA A 9 15.22 9.73 -27.21
C ALA A 9 15.16 9.02 -28.58
N ALA A 10 14.27 8.02 -28.72
CA ALA A 10 14.20 7.22 -29.95
C ALA A 10 13.28 7.83 -31.04
N THR A 11 12.22 8.57 -30.65
CA THR A 11 11.17 9.02 -31.56
C THR A 11 11.01 10.54 -31.60
N GLY A 12 11.85 11.27 -30.85
CA GLY A 12 11.76 12.73 -30.70
C GLY A 12 10.62 13.18 -29.78
N SER A 13 9.46 12.48 -29.75
CA SER A 13 8.35 12.78 -28.84
C SER A 13 7.45 11.56 -28.66
N VAL A 14 6.83 11.46 -27.48
CA VAL A 14 5.83 10.46 -27.15
C VAL A 14 4.55 11.12 -26.64
N THR A 15 3.41 10.59 -27.05
CA THR A 15 2.11 11.03 -26.52
C THR A 15 1.80 10.26 -25.23
N VAL A 16 1.50 10.98 -24.15
CA VAL A 16 1.14 10.41 -22.86
C VAL A 16 -0.23 10.88 -22.40
N LYS A 17 -0.90 10.06 -21.61
CA LYS A 17 -2.09 10.44 -20.85
C LYS A 17 -1.67 10.61 -19.39
N LEU A 18 -2.02 11.75 -18.82
CA LEU A 18 -1.78 12.05 -17.41
C LEU A 18 -3.11 12.08 -16.68
N ASN A 19 -3.16 11.44 -15.52
CA ASN A 19 -4.23 11.58 -14.56
C ASN A 19 -3.69 12.31 -13.31
N THR A 20 -4.43 13.30 -12.84
CA THR A 20 -4.09 14.04 -11.62
C THR A 20 -5.28 13.98 -10.68
N SER A 21 -5.04 13.54 -9.46
CA SER A 21 -6.05 13.50 -8.40
C SER A 21 -5.74 14.56 -7.34
N MET A 22 -6.79 15.25 -6.89
CA MET A 22 -6.73 16.11 -5.71
C MET A 22 -7.50 15.43 -4.58
N VAL A 23 -6.80 15.11 -3.49
CA VAL A 23 -7.38 14.42 -2.35
C VAL A 23 -7.59 15.40 -1.22
N MET A 24 -8.84 15.54 -0.79
CA MET A 24 -9.19 16.36 0.36
C MET A 24 -8.82 15.62 1.65
N LEU A 25 -8.00 16.26 2.47
CA LEU A 25 -7.59 15.71 3.77
C LEU A 25 -8.78 15.66 4.73
N PRO A 26 -8.81 14.69 5.68
CA PRO A 26 -9.83 14.64 6.71
C PRO A 26 -9.91 15.92 7.52
N LYS A 27 -11.13 16.37 7.86
CA LYS A 27 -11.33 17.55 8.72
C LYS A 27 -10.63 17.39 10.07
N GLU A 28 -10.77 16.18 10.64
CA GLU A 28 -10.09 15.79 11.88
C GLU A 28 -8.97 14.81 11.52
N PRO A 29 -7.70 15.24 11.59
CA PRO A 29 -6.59 14.34 11.33
C PRO A 29 -6.55 13.24 12.40
N MET A 30 -6.07 12.06 11.99
CA MET A 30 -5.77 10.99 12.93
C MET A 30 -4.64 11.46 13.87
N GLN A 31 -4.67 11.02 15.13
CA GLN A 31 -3.59 11.34 16.05
C GLN A 31 -2.26 10.78 15.52
N PRO A 32 -1.24 11.63 15.31
CA PRO A 32 0.07 11.18 14.85
C PRO A 32 0.73 10.30 15.91
N ARG A 33 1.60 9.40 15.45
CA ARG A 33 2.51 8.64 16.32
C ARG A 33 3.92 8.89 15.86
N LEU A 34 4.79 9.21 16.81
CA LEU A 34 6.20 9.38 16.55
C LEU A 34 6.82 8.06 16.07
N ALA A 35 7.76 8.18 15.17
CA ALA A 35 8.56 7.04 14.73
C ALA A 35 9.54 6.62 15.83
N ASP A 36 9.80 5.33 15.88
CA ASP A 36 10.79 4.73 16.79
C ASP A 36 11.67 3.79 15.95
N GLU A 37 12.98 3.95 16.04
CA GLU A 37 13.94 3.18 15.25
C GLU A 37 13.88 1.67 15.51
N ARG A 38 13.32 1.26 16.65
CA ARG A 38 13.11 -0.14 16.99
C ARG A 38 11.99 -0.79 16.20
N VAL A 39 11.16 0.00 15.51
CA VAL A 39 10.00 -0.50 14.74
C VAL A 39 10.04 0.07 13.34
N GLY A 40 10.17 -0.80 12.34
CA GLY A 40 10.39 -0.46 10.94
C GLY A 40 9.14 0.00 10.18
N PHE A 41 8.44 1.04 10.65
CA PHE A 41 7.39 1.69 9.88
C PHE A 41 7.96 2.62 8.80
N PHE A 42 7.24 2.78 7.71
CA PHE A 42 7.45 3.92 6.82
C PHE A 42 7.10 5.21 7.57
N GLN A 43 7.82 6.28 7.27
CA GLN A 43 7.79 7.52 8.05
C GLN A 43 7.62 8.75 7.17
N ASN A 44 6.98 9.77 7.72
CA ASN A 44 6.99 11.11 7.18
C ASN A 44 7.92 11.97 8.06
N PRO A 45 8.97 12.58 7.49
CA PRO A 45 9.80 13.52 8.24
C PRO A 45 8.98 14.75 8.60
N VAL A 46 9.19 15.24 9.81
CA VAL A 46 8.56 16.48 10.34
C VAL A 46 9.66 17.38 10.85
N THR A 47 9.58 18.66 10.49
CA THR A 47 10.43 19.68 11.07
C THR A 47 9.57 20.60 11.92
N GLU A 48 9.89 20.68 13.20
CA GLU A 48 9.19 21.52 14.15
C GLU A 48 10.03 22.77 14.43
N PHE A 49 9.38 23.91 14.43
CA PHE A 49 9.97 25.17 14.83
C PHE A 49 8.93 26.03 15.53
N SER A 50 9.37 26.82 16.49
CA SER A 50 8.54 27.80 17.17
C SER A 50 9.37 29.02 17.50
N ASP A 51 8.73 30.14 17.85
CA ASP A 51 9.41 31.39 18.25
C ASP A 51 10.24 31.19 19.54
N GLU A 52 9.96 30.19 20.33
CA GLU A 52 10.68 29.84 21.56
C GLU A 52 11.92 29.01 21.33
N GLN A 53 12.03 28.38 20.15
CA GLN A 53 13.15 27.50 19.80
C GLN A 53 14.19 28.25 18.97
N GLN A 54 15.45 28.15 19.39
CA GLN A 54 16.57 28.74 18.64
C GLN A 54 16.99 27.86 17.46
N VAL A 55 16.70 26.54 17.52
CA VAL A 55 17.05 25.55 16.52
C VAL A 55 15.84 24.69 16.22
N THR A 56 15.59 24.44 14.93
CA THR A 56 14.52 23.52 14.52
C THR A 56 14.81 22.11 15.00
N SER A 57 13.78 21.44 15.51
CA SER A 57 13.85 20.01 15.81
C SER A 57 13.39 19.20 14.61
N ARG A 58 13.99 18.03 14.40
CA ARG A 58 13.58 17.07 13.38
C ARG A 58 13.04 15.81 14.04
N GLY A 59 11.86 15.41 13.62
CA GLY A 59 11.23 14.18 14.02
C GLY A 59 10.66 13.45 12.82
N ALA A 60 9.97 12.36 13.07
CA ALA A 60 9.21 11.66 12.06
C ALA A 60 7.94 11.07 12.67
N ILE A 61 6.90 10.98 11.88
CA ILE A 61 5.65 10.31 12.23
C ILE A 61 5.48 9.06 11.36
N ILE A 62 4.96 7.99 11.93
CA ILE A 62 4.75 6.74 11.21
C ILE A 62 3.55 6.82 10.28
N GLN A 63 3.66 6.12 9.15
CA GLN A 63 2.55 5.95 8.23
C GLN A 63 1.73 4.73 8.63
N ARG A 64 0.42 4.89 8.80
CA ARG A 64 -0.49 3.80 9.18
C ARG A 64 -1.92 4.06 8.73
N TYR A 65 -2.70 3.00 8.59
CA TYR A 65 -4.13 3.11 8.34
C TYR A 65 -4.88 3.54 9.61
N ARG A 66 -5.99 4.29 9.42
CA ARG A 66 -6.93 4.60 10.48
C ARG A 66 -7.85 3.41 10.71
N LEU A 67 -7.55 2.60 11.71
CA LEU A 67 -8.41 1.51 12.14
C LEU A 67 -9.11 1.89 13.45
N GLU A 68 -10.40 2.19 13.34
CA GLU A 68 -11.26 2.48 14.48
C GLU A 68 -12.21 1.30 14.70
N PRO A 69 -12.36 0.78 15.92
CA PRO A 69 -13.22 -0.34 16.19
C PRO A 69 -14.68 0.01 15.93
N LYS A 70 -15.42 -0.87 15.28
CA LYS A 70 -16.85 -0.77 15.08
C LYS A 70 -17.61 -0.87 16.41
N ASP A 71 -17.08 -1.70 17.31
CA ASP A 71 -17.54 -1.86 18.69
C ASP A 71 -16.39 -1.55 19.67
N PRO A 72 -16.31 -0.29 20.18
CA PRO A 72 -15.24 0.11 21.09
C PRO A 72 -15.26 -0.64 22.43
N GLU A 73 -16.42 -1.06 22.90
CA GLU A 73 -16.54 -1.76 24.18
C GLU A 73 -15.95 -3.18 24.09
N ARG A 74 -16.26 -3.88 23.02
CA ARG A 74 -15.63 -5.19 22.75
C ARG A 74 -14.11 -5.05 22.62
N TYR A 75 -13.66 -4.03 21.91
CA TYR A 75 -12.22 -3.78 21.71
C TYR A 75 -11.49 -3.54 23.04
N ARG A 76 -12.09 -2.70 23.95
CA ARG A 76 -11.52 -2.45 25.28
C ARG A 76 -11.42 -3.70 26.14
N ARG A 77 -12.31 -4.68 25.93
CA ARG A 77 -12.28 -5.98 26.63
C ARG A 77 -11.31 -6.98 26.00
N GLY A 78 -10.51 -6.58 25.03
CA GLY A 78 -9.61 -7.46 24.30
C GLY A 78 -10.29 -8.44 23.34
N GLN A 79 -11.54 -8.19 22.98
CA GLN A 79 -12.30 -9.04 22.06
C GLN A 79 -12.15 -8.51 20.62
N LEU A 80 -12.04 -9.43 19.66
CA LEU A 80 -11.97 -9.06 18.25
C LEU A 80 -13.21 -8.31 17.80
N THR A 81 -13.00 -7.22 17.10
CA THR A 81 -14.05 -6.41 16.46
C THR A 81 -13.68 -6.11 15.01
N GLU A 82 -14.65 -5.80 14.17
CA GLU A 82 -14.38 -5.28 12.84
C GLU A 82 -13.98 -3.81 12.91
N PRO A 83 -13.14 -3.32 12.01
CA PRO A 83 -12.95 -1.88 11.86
C PRO A 83 -14.20 -1.24 11.25
N LYS A 84 -14.45 0.04 11.56
CA LYS A 84 -15.51 0.83 10.91
C LYS A 84 -15.31 0.89 9.39
N ARG A 85 -14.07 0.98 8.96
CA ARG A 85 -13.65 0.98 7.55
C ARG A 85 -12.53 -0.04 7.38
N PRO A 86 -12.78 -1.17 6.73
CA PRO A 86 -11.72 -2.11 6.38
C PRO A 86 -10.84 -1.54 5.27
N ILE A 87 -9.60 -2.00 5.23
CA ILE A 87 -8.67 -1.75 4.14
C ILE A 87 -9.08 -2.65 2.98
N VAL A 88 -9.49 -2.07 1.86
CA VAL A 88 -9.93 -2.83 0.69
C VAL A 88 -8.94 -2.63 -0.45
N TYR A 89 -8.36 -3.73 -0.94
CA TYR A 89 -7.58 -3.75 -2.16
C TYR A 89 -8.36 -4.40 -3.29
N TYR A 90 -8.49 -3.68 -4.38
CA TYR A 90 -9.07 -4.22 -5.61
C TYR A 90 -7.97 -4.81 -6.49
N ILE A 91 -8.22 -5.96 -7.07
CA ILE A 91 -7.29 -6.60 -8.01
C ILE A 91 -7.55 -6.03 -9.41
N ASP A 92 -6.49 -5.54 -10.03
CA ASP A 92 -6.52 -5.02 -11.40
C ASP A 92 -7.09 -6.08 -12.36
N PRO A 93 -8.10 -5.76 -13.19
CA PRO A 93 -8.68 -6.69 -14.15
C PRO A 93 -7.69 -7.18 -15.21
N ALA A 94 -6.60 -6.45 -15.45
CA ALA A 94 -5.52 -6.89 -16.33
C ALA A 94 -4.68 -8.04 -15.74
N THR A 95 -4.87 -8.36 -14.45
CA THR A 95 -4.16 -9.44 -13.79
C THR A 95 -4.50 -10.80 -14.41
N PRO A 96 -3.51 -11.61 -14.82
CA PRO A 96 -3.77 -12.95 -15.33
C PRO A 96 -4.56 -13.80 -14.32
N LYS A 97 -5.64 -14.42 -14.78
CA LYS A 97 -6.60 -15.15 -13.92
C LYS A 97 -5.94 -16.17 -12.97
N LYS A 98 -4.85 -16.81 -13.42
CA LYS A 98 -4.10 -17.79 -12.61
C LYS A 98 -3.51 -17.20 -11.34
N TRP A 99 -3.26 -15.88 -11.27
CA TRP A 99 -2.65 -15.22 -10.12
C TRP A 99 -3.67 -14.66 -9.12
N ILE A 100 -4.91 -14.43 -9.54
CA ILE A 100 -5.96 -13.81 -8.73
C ILE A 100 -6.16 -14.54 -7.38
N PRO A 101 -6.28 -15.89 -7.32
CA PRO A 101 -6.44 -16.59 -6.05
C PRO A 101 -5.27 -16.37 -5.08
N TYR A 102 -4.05 -16.39 -5.60
CA TYR A 102 -2.84 -16.20 -4.78
C TYR A 102 -2.71 -14.78 -4.26
N LEU A 103 -3.05 -13.78 -5.07
CA LEU A 103 -3.06 -12.39 -4.65
C LEU A 103 -4.12 -12.13 -3.57
N LYS A 104 -5.32 -12.71 -3.73
CA LYS A 104 -6.36 -12.65 -2.69
C LYS A 104 -5.87 -13.29 -1.39
N ALA A 105 -5.28 -14.48 -1.46
CA ALA A 105 -4.74 -15.16 -0.30
C ALA A 105 -3.67 -14.30 0.37
N GLY A 106 -2.67 -13.81 -0.37
CA GLY A 106 -1.58 -13.00 0.17
C GLY A 106 -2.03 -11.70 0.82
N VAL A 107 -3.07 -11.04 0.30
CA VAL A 107 -3.66 -9.87 0.98
C VAL A 107 -4.38 -10.28 2.26
N ASN A 108 -5.18 -11.35 2.20
CA ASN A 108 -5.99 -11.79 3.34
C ASN A 108 -5.14 -12.39 4.47
N ASP A 109 -3.97 -12.93 4.18
CA ASP A 109 -3.04 -13.48 5.19
C ASP A 109 -2.61 -12.42 6.22
N TRP A 110 -2.63 -11.14 5.86
CA TRP A 110 -2.37 -10.05 6.79
C TRP A 110 -3.41 -9.93 7.91
N ASN A 111 -4.60 -10.54 7.77
CA ASN A 111 -5.60 -10.50 8.83
C ASN A 111 -5.09 -11.14 10.13
N VAL A 112 -4.18 -12.09 10.09
CA VAL A 112 -3.54 -12.67 11.28
C VAL A 112 -2.85 -11.58 12.12
N ALA A 113 -2.13 -10.66 11.46
CA ALA A 113 -1.49 -9.54 12.15
C ALA A 113 -2.51 -8.52 12.69
N PHE A 114 -3.57 -8.26 11.94
CA PHE A 114 -4.64 -7.38 12.39
C PHE A 114 -5.46 -7.97 13.53
N GLU A 115 -5.66 -9.29 13.56
CA GLU A 115 -6.32 -9.98 14.67
C GLU A 115 -5.48 -9.90 15.96
N ALA A 116 -4.17 -10.01 15.86
CA ALA A 116 -3.27 -9.76 16.98
C ALA A 116 -3.39 -8.32 17.52
N ALA A 117 -3.78 -7.36 16.66
CA ALA A 117 -4.07 -5.98 17.03
C ALA A 117 -5.54 -5.75 17.45
N GLY A 118 -6.37 -6.79 17.52
CA GLY A 118 -7.77 -6.73 17.96
C GLY A 118 -8.80 -6.52 16.84
N PHE A 119 -8.40 -6.59 15.57
CA PHE A 119 -9.30 -6.36 14.44
C PHE A 119 -9.45 -7.61 13.56
N LYS A 120 -10.65 -8.13 13.41
CA LYS A 120 -10.98 -9.15 12.40
C LYS A 120 -11.47 -8.49 11.11
N ASN A 121 -11.24 -9.14 9.98
CA ASN A 121 -11.65 -8.65 8.66
C ASN A 121 -11.14 -7.23 8.37
N ALA A 122 -9.93 -6.91 8.83
CA ALA A 122 -9.39 -5.56 8.72
C ALA A 122 -8.88 -5.24 7.32
N ILE A 123 -8.42 -6.25 6.58
CA ILE A 123 -7.95 -6.11 5.21
C ILE A 123 -8.64 -7.12 4.32
N ILE A 124 -9.07 -6.70 3.13
CA ILE A 124 -9.89 -7.51 2.22
C ILE A 124 -9.42 -7.30 0.79
N ALA A 125 -9.15 -8.39 0.08
CA ALA A 125 -8.95 -8.35 -1.37
C ALA A 125 -10.27 -8.60 -2.10
N LYS A 126 -10.58 -7.76 -3.08
CA LYS A 126 -11.75 -7.87 -3.96
C LYS A 126 -11.34 -7.87 -5.42
N GLU A 127 -12.08 -8.57 -6.24
CA GLU A 127 -11.97 -8.39 -7.69
C GLU A 127 -12.53 -7.02 -8.09
N TRP A 128 -12.01 -6.46 -9.17
CA TRP A 128 -12.52 -5.21 -9.73
C TRP A 128 -13.97 -5.42 -10.17
N PRO A 129 -14.91 -4.60 -9.72
CA PRO A 129 -16.31 -4.74 -10.13
C PRO A 129 -16.51 -4.25 -11.57
N ASP A 130 -17.53 -4.76 -12.23
CA ASP A 130 -17.99 -4.25 -13.53
C ASP A 130 -18.84 -2.98 -13.31
N ASP A 131 -18.17 -1.90 -12.93
CA ASP A 131 -18.77 -0.60 -12.66
C ASP A 131 -18.06 0.47 -13.52
N PRO A 132 -18.74 1.03 -14.54
CA PRO A 132 -18.14 2.03 -15.43
C PRO A 132 -17.80 3.36 -14.74
N THR A 133 -18.28 3.60 -13.53
CA THR A 133 -17.97 4.81 -12.75
C THR A 133 -16.66 4.69 -11.98
N MET A 134 -16.11 3.48 -11.86
CA MET A 134 -14.84 3.22 -11.22
C MET A 134 -13.68 3.29 -12.20
N SER A 135 -12.58 3.86 -11.78
CA SER A 135 -11.33 3.92 -12.53
C SER A 135 -10.16 3.44 -11.67
N LEU A 136 -9.25 2.68 -12.29
CA LEU A 136 -8.01 2.25 -11.66
C LEU A 136 -7.09 3.40 -11.24
N ASP A 137 -7.29 4.58 -11.82
CA ASP A 137 -6.52 5.79 -11.53
C ASP A 137 -7.23 6.72 -10.53
N ASP A 138 -8.36 6.27 -9.97
CA ASP A 138 -9.13 7.05 -9.00
C ASP A 138 -8.56 6.83 -7.59
N ALA A 139 -8.08 7.90 -6.98
CA ALA A 139 -7.49 7.90 -5.65
C ALA A 139 -8.45 7.50 -4.50
N ARG A 140 -9.71 7.19 -4.79
CA ARG A 140 -10.65 6.61 -3.80
C ARG A 140 -10.44 5.11 -3.58
N TYR A 141 -9.72 4.44 -4.48
CA TYR A 141 -9.58 2.97 -4.48
C TYR A 141 -8.13 2.56 -4.38
N SER A 142 -7.81 1.74 -3.40
CA SER A 142 -6.53 1.06 -3.35
C SER A 142 -6.53 -0.14 -4.28
N VAL A 143 -5.56 -0.20 -5.17
CA VAL A 143 -5.52 -1.21 -6.24
C VAL A 143 -4.21 -1.98 -6.23
N LEU A 144 -4.32 -3.28 -6.42
CA LEU A 144 -3.21 -4.18 -6.71
C LEU A 144 -3.03 -4.21 -8.24
N ARG A 145 -2.15 -3.29 -8.72
CA ARG A 145 -1.92 -3.05 -10.15
C ARG A 145 -1.00 -4.09 -10.75
N TYR A 146 -1.41 -4.64 -11.88
CA TYR A 146 -0.56 -5.52 -12.68
C TYR A 146 0.10 -4.74 -13.82
N LEU A 147 1.42 -4.81 -13.89
CA LEU A 147 2.22 -4.10 -14.89
C LEU A 147 3.02 -5.09 -15.73
N PRO A 148 2.69 -5.29 -17.01
CA PRO A 148 3.50 -6.11 -17.92
C PRO A 148 4.80 -5.38 -18.22
N SER A 149 5.91 -5.89 -17.69
CA SER A 149 7.23 -5.27 -17.81
C SER A 149 8.33 -6.31 -17.62
N GLU A 150 9.50 -6.06 -18.20
CA GLU A 150 10.72 -6.83 -17.96
C GLU A 150 11.36 -6.51 -16.60
N THR A 151 10.92 -5.45 -15.93
CA THR A 151 11.45 -5.03 -14.63
C THR A 151 11.16 -6.09 -13.57
N GLU A 152 12.21 -6.53 -12.88
CA GLU A 152 12.13 -7.48 -11.76
C GLU A 152 11.90 -6.70 -10.45
N ASN A 153 10.72 -6.14 -10.23
CA ASN A 153 10.43 -5.34 -9.05
C ASN A 153 8.92 -5.27 -8.74
N ALA A 154 8.61 -4.65 -7.62
CA ALA A 154 7.30 -4.18 -7.22
C ALA A 154 7.47 -2.91 -6.38
N TYR A 155 6.47 -2.04 -6.34
CA TYR A 155 6.51 -0.84 -5.51
C TYR A 155 5.11 -0.48 -5.01
N GLY A 156 5.04 0.24 -3.90
CA GLY A 156 3.79 0.60 -3.24
C GLY A 156 3.65 2.11 -3.03
N PRO A 157 3.22 2.87 -4.06
CA PRO A 157 2.91 4.28 -3.88
C PRO A 157 1.69 4.43 -2.96
N ARG A 158 1.66 5.53 -2.21
CA ARG A 158 0.57 5.79 -1.28
C ARG A 158 0.33 7.29 -1.12
N ILE A 159 -0.90 7.63 -0.81
CA ILE A 159 -1.31 8.99 -0.44
C ILE A 159 -1.46 9.03 1.07
N VAL A 160 -0.73 9.92 1.70
CA VAL A 160 -0.65 10.00 3.16
C VAL A 160 -1.00 11.41 3.61
N ASP A 161 -1.80 11.54 4.64
CA ASP A 161 -2.03 12.82 5.32
C ASP A 161 -0.73 13.25 6.03
N PRO A 162 -0.08 14.34 5.61
CA PRO A 162 1.21 14.76 6.16
C PRO A 162 1.13 15.18 7.64
N ARG A 163 -0.07 15.52 8.14
CA ARG A 163 -0.29 15.93 9.53
C ARG A 163 -0.32 14.78 10.52
N SER A 164 -0.70 13.59 10.05
CA SER A 164 -1.01 12.45 10.93
C SER A 164 -0.32 11.15 10.56
N GLY A 165 0.21 11.06 9.33
CA GLY A 165 0.70 9.81 8.79
C GLY A 165 -0.42 8.83 8.38
N GLU A 166 -1.69 9.27 8.30
CA GLU A 166 -2.80 8.42 7.86
C GLU A 166 -2.63 8.04 6.40
N ILE A 167 -2.60 6.75 6.12
CA ILE A 167 -2.64 6.22 4.74
C ILE A 167 -4.09 6.31 4.27
N MET A 168 -4.34 7.19 3.29
CA MET A 168 -5.67 7.43 2.73
C MET A 168 -5.95 6.53 1.53
N GLU A 169 -4.90 6.27 0.75
CA GLU A 169 -4.93 5.40 -0.42
C GLU A 169 -3.55 4.75 -0.58
N SER A 170 -3.51 3.54 -1.11
CA SER A 170 -2.26 2.85 -1.43
C SER A 170 -2.44 1.92 -2.60
N HIS A 171 -1.55 2.02 -3.58
CA HIS A 171 -1.43 1.02 -4.64
C HIS A 171 -0.34 0.02 -4.32
N ILE A 172 -0.47 -1.19 -4.83
CA ILE A 172 0.59 -2.18 -4.90
C ILE A 172 0.81 -2.46 -6.39
N CYS A 173 1.88 -1.92 -6.93
CA CYS A 173 2.23 -2.07 -8.33
C CYS A 173 3.25 -3.20 -8.44
N TRP A 174 2.88 -4.31 -9.07
CA TRP A 174 3.78 -5.42 -9.29
C TRP A 174 4.02 -5.67 -10.78
N TYR A 175 5.28 -5.80 -11.13
CA TYR A 175 5.68 -6.13 -12.50
C TYR A 175 5.55 -7.63 -12.72
N HIS A 176 5.16 -8.02 -13.91
CA HIS A 176 5.04 -9.44 -14.26
C HIS A 176 6.31 -10.24 -13.94
N ASN A 177 7.47 -9.63 -14.15
CA ASN A 177 8.77 -10.26 -13.96
C ASN A 177 9.23 -10.35 -12.50
N VAL A 178 8.48 -9.85 -11.53
CA VAL A 178 8.81 -9.99 -10.10
C VAL A 178 8.94 -11.45 -9.66
N MET A 179 8.26 -12.36 -10.35
CA MET A 179 8.36 -13.80 -10.07
C MET A 179 9.76 -14.35 -10.30
N ASN A 180 10.49 -13.83 -11.30
CA ASN A 180 11.90 -14.18 -11.51
C ASN A 180 12.78 -13.64 -10.38
N LEU A 181 12.51 -12.43 -9.89
CA LEU A 181 13.20 -11.89 -8.72
C LEU A 181 13.02 -12.78 -7.50
N LEU A 182 11.79 -13.17 -7.19
CA LEU A 182 11.49 -14.03 -6.05
C LEU A 182 12.16 -15.40 -6.19
N LYS A 183 12.14 -15.98 -7.40
CA LYS A 183 12.84 -17.24 -7.68
C LYS A 183 14.35 -17.11 -7.47
N LYS A 184 14.96 -16.04 -8.00
CA LYS A 184 16.40 -15.78 -7.82
C LYS A 184 16.75 -15.62 -6.34
N TRP A 185 15.98 -14.84 -5.59
CA TRP A 185 16.20 -14.65 -4.15
C TRP A 185 16.07 -15.96 -3.38
N TYR A 186 15.04 -16.73 -3.68
CA TYR A 186 14.86 -18.03 -3.04
C TYR A 186 16.05 -18.95 -3.31
N MET A 187 16.49 -19.06 -4.56
CA MET A 187 17.62 -19.91 -4.94
C MET A 187 18.95 -19.47 -4.33
N VAL A 188 19.19 -18.15 -4.29
CA VAL A 188 20.45 -17.61 -3.73
C VAL A 188 20.47 -17.66 -2.20
N GLN A 189 19.37 -17.32 -1.54
CA GLN A 189 19.33 -17.19 -0.09
C GLN A 189 19.00 -18.50 0.62
N CYS A 190 18.11 -19.31 0.07
CA CYS A 190 17.61 -20.52 0.70
C CYS A 190 18.06 -21.81 -0.01
N GLY A 191 18.46 -21.72 -1.29
CA GLY A 191 18.80 -22.87 -2.12
C GLY A 191 19.79 -23.85 -1.51
N PRO A 192 20.89 -23.40 -0.90
CA PRO A 192 21.85 -24.30 -0.27
C PRO A 192 21.30 -25.10 0.94
N LEU A 193 20.29 -24.56 1.61
CA LEU A 193 19.77 -25.09 2.86
C LEU A 193 18.38 -25.73 2.73
N ASP A 194 17.61 -25.35 1.73
CA ASP A 194 16.24 -25.85 1.53
C ASP A 194 16.22 -27.08 0.59
N LYS A 195 15.81 -28.22 1.11
CA LYS A 195 15.71 -29.48 0.34
C LYS A 195 14.81 -29.35 -0.90
N ARG A 196 13.80 -28.49 -0.87
CA ARG A 196 12.91 -28.26 -2.02
C ARG A 196 13.66 -27.55 -3.15
N ALA A 197 14.56 -26.63 -2.83
CA ALA A 197 15.38 -25.95 -3.82
C ALA A 197 16.42 -26.89 -4.46
N GLN A 198 16.92 -27.87 -3.71
CA GLN A 198 17.88 -28.85 -4.22
C GLN A 198 17.24 -29.89 -5.18
N SER A 199 15.91 -30.00 -5.18
CA SER A 199 15.16 -30.91 -6.05
C SER A 199 14.55 -30.23 -7.28
N MET A 200 14.76 -28.94 -7.46
CA MET A 200 14.29 -28.14 -8.62
C MET A 200 15.38 -28.04 -9.69
#